data_7e1dd631022513675f0f029ee186d8b5
#
_entry.id   7e1dd631022513675f0f029ee186d8b5
#
_cell.length_a   1.000
_cell.length_b   1.000
_cell.length_c   1.000
_cell.angle_alpha   90.00
_cell.angle_beta   90.00
_cell.angle_gamma   90.00
#
_symmetry.space_group_name_H-M   'P 1'
#
loop_
_entity.id
_entity.type
_entity.pdbx_description
1 polymer ?
#
loop_
_entity_poly.entity_id
_entity_poly.type
_entity_poly.pdbx_seq_one_letter_code
_entity_poly.pdbx_strand_id
1 'polypeptide(L)'
;MLMTDSSSATPKIQPMAASFRFSVCPHDTAKNLAGWFLLNTYLQRKLGFGMHFEPADNFNVEREAVLAGGADFVYANPFSAFQYHRQRGFVPVAKPVALCDETLLVARAGEAPDPSQGLTIASATDKLIVHFLGLTILDELGWPLERMRYEYVGNHLKAAQAVITGKADAGFVFNETWQGMAATSRASLQVLGETRRRLACHCFCVGPALQDRVSDIQAILFDMHRDPAGKRVLDDLRFSGFEPIEADSMARLGALVAEAGEACV
;
A
#
# COMPACT_ATOMS: atom_id res chain seq x y z
N MET A 1 15.22 12.10 72.84
CA MET A 1 14.97 10.76 72.20
C MET A 1 14.03 11.02 71.01
N LEU A 2 14.62 11.34 69.85
CA LEU A 2 13.90 11.71 68.64
C LEU A 2 13.77 10.42 67.79
N MET A 3 12.53 9.96 67.61
CA MET A 3 12.24 8.86 66.69
C MET A 3 12.03 9.46 65.28
N THR A 4 12.90 9.08 64.37
CA THR A 4 12.76 9.41 62.93
C THR A 4 11.93 8.33 62.27
N ASP A 5 10.74 8.70 61.86
CA ASP A 5 9.81 7.87 61.11
C ASP A 5 10.26 7.86 59.61
N SER A 6 10.86 6.77 59.17
CA SER A 6 11.27 6.56 57.78
C SER A 6 10.14 5.86 57.03
N SER A 7 9.22 6.68 56.47
CA SER A 7 8.21 6.20 55.55
C SER A 7 8.88 5.80 54.21
N SER A 8 9.07 4.49 54.02
CA SER A 8 9.50 3.91 52.76
C SER A 8 8.32 3.93 51.75
N ALA A 9 8.28 4.90 50.87
CA ALA A 9 7.36 4.91 49.74
C ALA A 9 7.76 3.80 48.76
N THR A 10 6.95 2.75 48.70
CA THR A 10 7.05 1.69 47.68
C THR A 10 6.85 2.33 46.30
N PRO A 11 7.76 2.13 45.31
CA PRO A 11 7.58 2.69 43.99
C PRO A 11 6.29 2.11 43.38
N LYS A 12 5.32 2.97 43.02
CA LYS A 12 4.14 2.59 42.26
C LYS A 12 4.64 2.16 40.88
N ILE A 13 4.54 0.86 40.58
CA ILE A 13 4.71 0.32 39.24
C ILE A 13 3.60 0.95 38.40
N GLN A 14 3.96 1.93 37.55
CA GLN A 14 3.03 2.43 36.53
C GLN A 14 2.70 1.26 35.62
N PRO A 15 1.41 1.02 35.28
CA PRO A 15 1.05 0.02 34.31
C PRO A 15 1.79 0.35 33.00
N MET A 16 2.48 -0.63 32.43
CA MET A 16 3.09 -0.48 31.10
C MET A 16 2.00 0.01 30.15
N ALA A 17 2.24 1.15 29.51
CA ALA A 17 1.34 1.66 28.48
C ALA A 17 1.11 0.55 27.45
N ALA A 18 -0.14 0.37 27.02
CA ALA A 18 -0.48 -0.59 25.97
C ALA A 18 0.45 -0.37 24.77
N SER A 19 1.03 -1.46 24.28
CA SER A 19 1.90 -1.42 23.09
C SER A 19 1.17 -2.11 21.95
N PHE A 20 0.96 -1.37 20.89
CA PHE A 20 0.34 -1.86 19.64
C PHE A 20 1.41 -2.16 18.60
N ARG A 21 1.03 -2.87 17.53
CA ARG A 21 1.94 -3.22 16.44
C ARG A 21 1.54 -2.46 15.18
N PHE A 22 2.52 -1.79 14.60
CA PHE A 22 2.38 -1.05 13.36
C PHE A 22 3.07 -1.80 12.22
N SER A 23 2.39 -1.95 11.10
CA SER A 23 2.94 -2.53 9.86
C SER A 23 2.81 -1.53 8.70
N VAL A 24 3.77 -1.57 7.79
CA VAL A 24 3.81 -0.71 6.61
C VAL A 24 4.09 -1.56 5.39
N CYS A 25 3.38 -1.29 4.32
CA CYS A 25 3.56 -1.92 3.02
C CYS A 25 5.04 -1.99 2.61
N PRO A 26 5.58 -3.17 2.26
CA PRO A 26 7.00 -3.36 1.92
C PRO A 26 7.49 -2.49 0.76
N HIS A 27 6.62 -2.14 -0.19
CA HIS A 27 6.96 -1.21 -1.26
C HIS A 27 7.34 0.18 -0.73
N ASP A 28 6.66 0.64 0.31
CA ASP A 28 6.87 1.96 0.89
C ASP A 28 8.06 1.96 1.86
N THR A 29 8.25 0.91 2.63
CA THR A 29 9.45 0.76 3.48
C THR A 29 10.72 0.64 2.66
N ALA A 30 10.68 -0.02 1.50
CA ALA A 30 11.82 -0.11 0.59
C ALA A 30 12.24 1.25 0.01
N LYS A 31 11.34 2.22 -0.09
CA LYS A 31 11.65 3.58 -0.55
C LYS A 31 12.32 4.41 0.54
N ASN A 32 11.79 4.39 1.76
CA ASN A 32 12.26 5.21 2.86
C ASN A 32 11.93 4.60 4.22
N LEU A 33 12.65 3.58 4.62
CA LEU A 33 12.46 2.92 5.93
C LEU A 33 12.63 3.90 7.11
N ALA A 34 13.60 4.81 7.03
CA ALA A 34 13.86 5.78 8.09
C ALA A 34 12.67 6.72 8.33
N GLY A 35 12.04 7.21 7.25
CA GLY A 35 10.85 8.06 7.32
C GLY A 35 9.68 7.36 8.02
N TRP A 36 9.50 6.05 7.82
CA TRP A 36 8.48 5.28 8.50
C TRP A 36 8.76 5.10 10.01
N PHE A 37 10.00 4.95 10.42
CA PHE A 37 10.37 5.00 11.84
C PHE A 37 10.11 6.37 12.46
N LEU A 38 10.37 7.47 11.71
CA LEU A 38 10.05 8.82 12.16
C LEU A 38 8.54 9.03 12.30
N LEU A 39 7.75 8.55 11.34
CA LEU A 39 6.28 8.58 11.41
C LEU A 39 5.77 7.79 12.63
N ASN A 40 6.27 6.58 12.83
CA ASN A 40 5.90 5.77 14.00
C ASN A 40 6.20 6.50 15.32
N THR A 41 7.39 7.12 15.42
CA THR A 41 7.77 7.91 16.61
C THR A 41 6.87 9.13 16.79
N TYR A 42 6.51 9.82 15.71
CA TYR A 42 5.59 10.94 15.75
C TYR A 42 4.21 10.55 16.27
N LEU A 43 3.65 9.46 15.69
CA LEU A 43 2.33 8.95 16.08
C LEU A 43 2.29 8.50 17.54
N GLN A 44 3.30 7.77 18.04
CA GLN A 44 3.39 7.36 19.44
C GLN A 44 3.33 8.57 20.38
N ARG A 45 4.07 9.63 20.07
CA ARG A 45 4.08 10.87 20.89
C ARG A 45 2.71 11.56 20.91
N LYS A 46 2.00 11.56 19.78
CA LYS A 46 0.68 12.20 19.67
C LYS A 46 -0.43 11.38 20.30
N LEU A 47 -0.37 10.06 20.16
CA LEU A 47 -1.40 9.13 20.65
C LEU A 47 -1.21 8.77 22.11
N GLY A 48 0.01 8.93 22.66
CA GLY A 48 0.31 8.66 24.06
C GLY A 48 0.43 7.17 24.43
N PHE A 49 0.62 6.29 23.43
CA PHE A 49 0.87 4.85 23.64
C PHE A 49 2.02 4.35 22.77
N GLY A 50 2.61 3.19 23.15
CA GLY A 50 3.68 2.56 22.39
C GLY A 50 3.18 1.89 21.12
N MET A 51 3.93 2.00 20.03
CA MET A 51 3.72 1.22 18.80
C MET A 51 5.05 0.58 18.37
N HIS A 52 5.06 -0.73 18.29
CA HIS A 52 6.19 -1.47 17.74
C HIS A 52 6.06 -1.54 16.23
N PHE A 53 7.08 -1.07 15.51
CA PHE A 53 7.16 -1.12 14.06
C PHE A 53 8.28 -2.06 13.64
N GLU A 54 7.95 -3.08 12.88
CA GLU A 54 8.88 -4.02 12.28
C GLU A 54 8.56 -4.15 10.79
N PRO A 55 9.53 -3.83 9.89
CA PRO A 55 9.32 -3.95 8.45
C PRO A 55 9.28 -5.41 8.03
N ALA A 56 8.42 -5.73 7.07
CA ALA A 56 8.35 -7.04 6.45
C ALA A 56 9.17 -7.10 5.15
N ASP A 57 9.71 -8.28 4.83
CA ASP A 57 10.56 -8.49 3.67
C ASP A 57 9.83 -8.37 2.32
N ASN A 58 8.55 -8.76 2.28
CA ASN A 58 7.74 -8.74 1.08
C ASN A 58 6.23 -8.74 1.38
N PHE A 59 5.41 -8.49 0.36
CA PHE A 59 3.95 -8.39 0.47
C PHE A 59 3.26 -9.63 1.04
N ASN A 60 3.75 -10.84 0.76
CA ASN A 60 3.12 -12.06 1.26
C ASN A 60 3.37 -12.22 2.75
N VAL A 61 4.62 -12.03 3.19
CA VAL A 61 5.02 -12.09 4.61
C VAL A 61 4.23 -11.05 5.42
N GLU A 62 4.16 -9.81 4.94
CA GLU A 62 3.41 -8.75 5.62
C GLU A 62 1.92 -9.11 5.73
N ARG A 63 1.29 -9.52 4.62
CA ARG A 63 -0.13 -9.84 4.58
C ARG A 63 -0.47 -11.03 5.48
N GLU A 64 0.31 -12.10 5.43
CA GLU A 64 0.13 -13.27 6.29
C GLU A 64 0.25 -12.89 7.78
N ALA A 65 1.26 -12.08 8.14
CA ALA A 65 1.44 -11.61 9.50
C ALA A 65 0.24 -10.78 9.99
N VAL A 66 -0.24 -9.83 9.21
CA VAL A 66 -1.41 -9.00 9.57
C VAL A 66 -2.67 -9.85 9.68
N LEU A 67 -2.93 -10.75 8.73
CA LEU A 67 -4.09 -11.65 8.77
C LEU A 67 -4.03 -12.64 9.95
N ALA A 68 -2.84 -13.03 10.39
CA ALA A 68 -2.66 -13.82 11.60
C ALA A 68 -2.81 -13.01 12.91
N GLY A 69 -3.09 -11.71 12.83
CA GLY A 69 -3.23 -10.82 13.98
C GLY A 69 -1.92 -10.20 14.43
N GLY A 70 -0.93 -10.12 13.56
CA GLY A 70 0.39 -9.56 13.81
C GLY A 70 0.47 -8.03 13.80
N ALA A 71 -0.62 -7.30 13.50
CA ALA A 71 -0.64 -5.85 13.54
C ALA A 71 -1.99 -5.31 14.03
N ASP A 72 -1.96 -4.12 14.62
CA ASP A 72 -3.13 -3.40 15.14
C ASP A 72 -3.40 -2.11 14.35
N PHE A 73 -2.38 -1.58 13.69
CA PHE A 73 -2.41 -0.42 12.81
C PHE A 73 -1.54 -0.71 11.57
N VAL A 74 -2.02 -0.39 10.38
CA VAL A 74 -1.30 -0.70 9.15
C VAL A 74 -1.36 0.47 8.17
N TYR A 75 -0.29 0.69 7.40
CA TYR A 75 -0.30 1.44 6.16
C TYR A 75 -0.18 0.44 5.02
N ALA A 76 -1.26 0.21 4.31
CA ALA A 76 -1.41 -0.91 3.40
C ALA A 76 -1.60 -0.47 1.94
N ASN A 77 -1.09 -1.27 1.00
CA ASN A 77 -1.52 -1.15 -0.39
C ASN A 77 -3.01 -1.50 -0.53
N PRO A 78 -3.69 -1.04 -1.60
CA PRO A 78 -5.14 -1.18 -1.73
C PRO A 78 -5.64 -2.63 -1.64
N PHE A 79 -4.96 -3.58 -2.26
CA PHE A 79 -5.37 -4.99 -2.22
C PHE A 79 -5.26 -5.57 -0.81
N SER A 80 -4.15 -5.30 -0.12
CA SER A 80 -3.96 -5.73 1.28
C SER A 80 -4.98 -5.07 2.21
N ALA A 81 -5.23 -3.75 2.05
CA ALA A 81 -6.24 -3.02 2.82
C ALA A 81 -7.64 -3.65 2.67
N PHE A 82 -8.04 -4.01 1.45
CA PHE A 82 -9.28 -4.72 1.19
C PHE A 82 -9.32 -6.09 1.89
N GLN A 83 -8.25 -6.88 1.84
CA GLN A 83 -8.17 -8.17 2.51
C GLN A 83 -8.25 -8.03 4.04
N TYR A 84 -7.55 -7.05 4.63
CA TYR A 84 -7.59 -6.77 6.08
C TYR A 84 -8.97 -6.31 6.53
N HIS A 85 -9.61 -5.44 5.75
CA HIS A 85 -10.98 -5.01 5.99
C HIS A 85 -11.95 -6.20 6.01
N ARG A 86 -11.92 -7.02 4.95
CA ARG A 86 -12.86 -8.14 4.76
C ARG A 86 -12.66 -9.25 5.78
N GLN A 87 -11.41 -9.61 6.10
CA GLN A 87 -11.10 -10.82 6.88
C GLN A 87 -10.85 -10.54 8.36
N ARG A 88 -10.45 -9.31 8.71
CA ARG A 88 -10.03 -8.95 10.07
C ARG A 88 -10.76 -7.73 10.63
N GLY A 89 -11.68 -7.14 9.90
CA GLY A 89 -12.46 -5.98 10.36
C GLY A 89 -11.63 -4.69 10.51
N PHE A 90 -10.51 -4.56 9.80
CA PHE A 90 -9.77 -3.30 9.77
C PHE A 90 -10.61 -2.20 9.13
N VAL A 91 -10.54 -1.00 9.69
CA VAL A 91 -11.23 0.19 9.20
C VAL A 91 -10.24 1.10 8.51
N PRO A 92 -10.39 1.39 7.20
CA PRO A 92 -9.59 2.39 6.51
C PRO A 92 -9.92 3.78 7.08
N VAL A 93 -8.88 4.56 7.42
CA VAL A 93 -9.09 5.82 8.15
C VAL A 93 -8.51 7.05 7.45
N ALA A 94 -7.46 6.90 6.66
CA ALA A 94 -6.80 8.01 5.97
C ALA A 94 -6.00 7.51 4.78
N LYS A 95 -5.91 8.31 3.73
CA LYS A 95 -5.06 8.08 2.55
C LYS A 95 -4.16 9.30 2.30
N PRO A 96 -3.02 9.16 1.63
CA PRO A 96 -2.23 10.30 1.18
C PRO A 96 -3.02 11.18 0.20
N VAL A 97 -2.86 12.48 0.32
CA VAL A 97 -3.49 13.46 -0.57
C VAL A 97 -3.02 13.25 -2.01
N ALA A 98 -3.97 13.13 -2.93
CA ALA A 98 -3.78 13.05 -4.38
C ALA A 98 -2.94 11.86 -4.88
N LEU A 99 -2.65 10.86 -4.06
CA LEU A 99 -1.93 9.65 -4.48
C LEU A 99 -2.91 8.48 -4.61
N CYS A 100 -2.97 7.90 -5.81
CA CYS A 100 -3.72 6.69 -6.09
C CYS A 100 -2.90 5.77 -6.99
N ASP A 101 -3.12 4.48 -6.81
CA ASP A 101 -2.50 3.45 -7.61
C ASP A 101 -3.23 3.35 -8.94
N GLU A 102 -2.47 3.49 -10.01
CA GLU A 102 -2.94 3.30 -11.37
C GLU A 102 -1.99 2.36 -12.12
N THR A 103 -2.49 1.76 -13.18
CA THR A 103 -1.75 0.81 -13.99
C THR A 103 -1.54 1.35 -15.39
N LEU A 104 -0.33 1.15 -15.90
CA LEU A 104 -0.03 1.31 -17.30
C LEU A 104 0.16 -0.09 -17.92
N LEU A 105 -0.51 -0.35 -19.04
CA LEU A 105 -0.18 -1.43 -19.95
C LEU A 105 0.88 -0.94 -20.91
N VAL A 106 2.05 -1.55 -20.88
CA VAL A 106 3.19 -1.18 -21.72
C VAL A 106 3.58 -2.31 -22.68
N ALA A 107 4.04 -1.95 -23.86
CA ALA A 107 4.69 -2.83 -24.80
C ALA A 107 6.05 -2.25 -25.21
N ARG A 108 6.86 -3.00 -25.95
CA ARG A 108 8.12 -2.50 -26.49
C ARG A 108 7.88 -1.40 -27.53
N ALA A 109 8.69 -0.36 -27.47
CA ALA A 109 8.54 0.78 -28.38
C ALA A 109 8.64 0.34 -29.86
N GLY A 110 7.69 0.74 -30.67
CA GLY A 110 7.61 0.40 -32.09
C GLY A 110 7.03 -0.98 -32.42
N GLU A 111 6.62 -1.76 -31.42
CA GLU A 111 5.94 -3.05 -31.61
C GLU A 111 4.44 -2.90 -31.33
N ALA A 112 3.61 -3.53 -32.14
CA ALA A 112 2.17 -3.63 -31.94
C ALA A 112 1.81 -5.09 -31.62
N PRO A 113 1.67 -5.47 -30.34
CA PRO A 113 1.29 -6.83 -29.97
C PRO A 113 -0.08 -7.18 -30.58
N ASP A 114 -0.16 -8.37 -31.20
CA ASP A 114 -1.41 -8.88 -31.76
C ASP A 114 -2.11 -9.80 -30.75
N PRO A 115 -3.19 -9.34 -30.08
CA PRO A 115 -3.85 -10.13 -29.05
C PRO A 115 -4.52 -11.41 -29.58
N SER A 116 -4.74 -11.52 -30.90
CA SER A 116 -5.31 -12.72 -31.50
C SER A 116 -4.38 -13.94 -31.47
N GLN A 117 -3.07 -13.70 -31.35
CA GLN A 117 -2.04 -14.76 -31.30
C GLN A 117 -1.83 -15.32 -29.89
N GLY A 118 -2.42 -14.70 -28.89
CA GLY A 118 -2.15 -15.01 -27.47
C GLY A 118 -0.83 -14.37 -27.03
N LEU A 119 -0.90 -13.53 -25.97
CA LEU A 119 0.23 -12.75 -25.50
C LEU A 119 0.66 -13.16 -24.11
N THR A 120 1.95 -12.99 -23.83
CA THR A 120 2.50 -13.09 -22.48
C THR A 120 2.54 -11.70 -21.86
N ILE A 121 1.83 -11.53 -20.73
CA ILE A 121 1.74 -10.27 -19.98
C ILE A 121 2.57 -10.41 -18.70
N ALA A 122 3.62 -9.62 -18.56
CA ALA A 122 4.38 -9.56 -17.32
C ALA A 122 3.62 -8.76 -16.25
N SER A 123 3.48 -9.30 -15.05
CA SER A 123 2.89 -8.61 -13.89
C SER A 123 3.75 -8.84 -12.65
N ALA A 124 3.70 -7.93 -11.68
CA ALA A 124 4.40 -8.14 -10.42
C ALA A 124 3.89 -9.38 -9.69
N THR A 125 2.58 -9.53 -9.59
CA THR A 125 1.83 -10.64 -8.98
C THR A 125 0.35 -10.46 -9.27
N ASP A 126 -0.43 -11.51 -9.14
CA ASP A 126 -1.90 -11.50 -9.14
C ASP A 126 -2.54 -10.99 -7.82
N LYS A 127 -1.72 -10.66 -6.84
CA LYS A 127 -2.14 -10.25 -5.47
C LYS A 127 -1.88 -8.77 -5.18
N LEU A 128 -1.89 -7.93 -6.23
CA LEU A 128 -1.81 -6.48 -6.14
C LEU A 128 -2.86 -5.84 -7.05
N ILE A 129 -3.36 -4.69 -6.63
CA ILE A 129 -4.42 -3.97 -7.37
C ILE A 129 -4.01 -3.60 -8.79
N VAL A 130 -2.72 -3.37 -9.03
CA VAL A 130 -2.15 -3.07 -10.35
C VAL A 130 -2.45 -4.17 -11.37
N HIS A 131 -2.48 -5.44 -10.95
CA HIS A 131 -2.87 -6.55 -11.83
C HIS A 131 -4.35 -6.43 -12.23
N PHE A 132 -5.25 -6.25 -11.27
CA PHE A 132 -6.70 -6.13 -11.52
C PHE A 132 -7.04 -4.91 -12.37
N LEU A 133 -6.41 -3.76 -12.11
CA LEU A 133 -6.52 -2.59 -12.97
C LEU A 133 -5.97 -2.85 -14.37
N GLY A 134 -4.91 -3.63 -14.50
CA GLY A 134 -4.37 -4.07 -15.78
C GLY A 134 -5.36 -4.89 -16.59
N LEU A 135 -6.08 -5.80 -15.95
CA LEU A 135 -7.14 -6.60 -16.62
C LEU A 135 -8.25 -5.71 -17.18
N THR A 136 -8.62 -4.63 -16.48
CA THR A 136 -9.62 -3.69 -17.03
C THR A 136 -9.12 -2.93 -18.26
N ILE A 137 -7.80 -2.67 -18.36
CA ILE A 137 -7.24 -2.09 -19.59
C ILE A 137 -7.35 -3.06 -20.76
N LEU A 138 -7.06 -4.35 -20.54
CA LEU A 138 -7.18 -5.37 -21.58
C LEU A 138 -8.62 -5.47 -22.08
N ASP A 139 -9.59 -5.49 -21.16
CA ASP A 139 -11.02 -5.52 -21.49
C ASP A 139 -11.44 -4.26 -22.29
N GLU A 140 -11.05 -3.07 -21.84
CA GLU A 140 -11.32 -1.79 -22.54
C GLU A 140 -10.72 -1.75 -23.96
N LEU A 141 -9.59 -2.43 -24.18
CA LEU A 141 -8.95 -2.57 -25.50
C LEU A 141 -9.57 -3.71 -26.33
N GLY A 142 -10.49 -4.49 -25.78
CA GLY A 142 -11.09 -5.65 -26.44
C GLY A 142 -10.12 -6.81 -26.60
N TRP A 143 -9.10 -6.92 -25.74
CA TRP A 143 -8.16 -8.03 -25.77
C TRP A 143 -8.77 -9.27 -25.09
N PRO A 144 -8.78 -10.45 -25.73
CA PRO A 144 -9.41 -11.64 -25.20
C PRO A 144 -8.61 -12.19 -24.00
N LEU A 145 -9.11 -11.96 -22.77
CA LEU A 145 -8.41 -12.30 -21.53
C LEU A 145 -8.04 -13.79 -21.45
N GLU A 146 -8.87 -14.66 -22.01
CA GLU A 146 -8.64 -16.11 -22.06
C GLU A 146 -7.44 -16.53 -22.93
N ARG A 147 -6.94 -15.62 -23.76
CA ARG A 147 -5.74 -15.85 -24.58
C ARG A 147 -4.48 -15.26 -23.97
N MET A 148 -4.59 -14.52 -22.87
CA MET A 148 -3.45 -13.92 -22.20
C MET A 148 -2.80 -14.91 -21.22
N ARG A 149 -1.49 -15.00 -21.25
CA ARG A 149 -0.69 -15.74 -20.26
C ARG A 149 -0.01 -14.74 -19.37
N TYR A 150 -0.13 -14.93 -18.05
CA TYR A 150 0.47 -14.02 -17.07
C TYR A 150 1.76 -14.59 -16.52
N GLU A 151 2.85 -13.82 -16.59
CA GLU A 151 4.13 -14.13 -15.97
C GLU A 151 4.34 -13.24 -14.76
N TYR A 152 4.40 -13.83 -13.56
CA TYR A 152 4.55 -13.12 -12.30
C TYR A 152 6.03 -12.98 -11.92
N VAL A 153 6.58 -11.77 -12.06
CA VAL A 153 8.01 -11.48 -11.97
C VAL A 153 8.44 -10.84 -10.64
N GLY A 154 7.51 -10.70 -9.69
CA GLY A 154 7.76 -10.31 -8.31
C GLY A 154 7.73 -8.80 -8.02
N ASN A 155 7.98 -7.91 -8.99
CA ASN A 155 7.81 -6.47 -8.83
C ASN A 155 7.59 -5.74 -10.17
N HIS A 156 7.08 -4.50 -10.10
CA HIS A 156 6.69 -3.72 -11.28
C HIS A 156 7.87 -3.31 -12.17
N LEU A 157 9.05 -3.07 -11.61
CA LEU A 157 10.23 -2.77 -12.40
C LEU A 157 10.67 -3.98 -13.23
N LYS A 158 10.62 -5.18 -12.66
CA LYS A 158 10.90 -6.42 -13.39
C LYS A 158 9.85 -6.68 -14.47
N ALA A 159 8.58 -6.30 -14.27
CA ALA A 159 7.56 -6.39 -15.31
C ALA A 159 7.93 -5.51 -16.52
N ALA A 160 8.31 -4.26 -16.30
CA ALA A 160 8.82 -3.39 -17.36
C ALA A 160 10.09 -3.97 -18.04
N GLN A 161 11.01 -4.52 -17.26
CA GLN A 161 12.24 -5.14 -17.79
C GLN A 161 11.97 -6.38 -18.64
N ALA A 162 10.97 -7.21 -18.25
CA ALA A 162 10.57 -8.37 -19.04
C ALA A 162 10.09 -7.97 -20.44
N VAL A 163 9.34 -6.88 -20.55
CA VAL A 163 8.91 -6.31 -21.83
C VAL A 163 10.10 -5.78 -22.62
N ILE A 164 10.96 -4.96 -22.01
CA ILE A 164 12.14 -4.38 -22.68
C ILE A 164 13.04 -5.48 -23.26
N THR A 165 13.22 -6.59 -22.54
CA THR A 165 14.10 -7.70 -22.94
C THR A 165 13.43 -8.73 -23.83
N GLY A 166 12.13 -8.56 -24.19
CA GLY A 166 11.39 -9.49 -25.04
C GLY A 166 11.01 -10.81 -24.39
N LYS A 167 11.03 -10.88 -23.05
CA LYS A 167 10.54 -12.02 -22.30
C LYS A 167 9.01 -12.04 -22.16
N ALA A 168 8.38 -10.86 -22.30
CA ALA A 168 6.95 -10.69 -22.35
C ALA A 168 6.59 -9.72 -23.47
N ASP A 169 5.41 -9.89 -24.06
CA ASP A 169 4.89 -9.06 -25.15
C ASP A 169 4.37 -7.73 -24.63
N ALA A 170 3.76 -7.73 -23.44
CA ALA A 170 3.30 -6.55 -22.75
C ALA A 170 3.46 -6.71 -21.23
N GLY A 171 3.19 -5.64 -20.45
CA GLY A 171 3.34 -5.70 -19.01
C GLY A 171 2.50 -4.68 -18.27
N PHE A 172 2.09 -5.04 -17.06
CA PHE A 172 1.43 -4.14 -16.13
C PHE A 172 2.45 -3.44 -15.23
N VAL A 173 2.51 -2.13 -15.35
CA VAL A 173 3.45 -1.29 -14.60
C VAL A 173 2.70 -0.32 -13.73
N PHE A 174 3.06 -0.27 -12.44
CA PHE A 174 2.54 0.69 -11.48
C PHE A 174 2.93 2.12 -11.87
N ASN A 175 1.99 3.07 -11.84
CA ASN A 175 2.21 4.45 -12.26
C ASN A 175 3.39 5.12 -11.57
N GLU A 176 3.59 4.91 -10.27
CA GLU A 176 4.72 5.48 -9.53
C GLU A 176 6.05 4.84 -9.95
N THR A 177 6.07 3.51 -10.20
CA THR A 177 7.25 2.84 -10.76
C THR A 177 7.59 3.42 -12.12
N TRP A 178 6.60 3.61 -13.00
CA TRP A 178 6.78 4.23 -14.30
C TRP A 178 7.40 5.62 -14.22
N GLN A 179 6.91 6.46 -13.32
CA GLN A 179 7.44 7.81 -13.10
C GLN A 179 8.88 7.81 -12.60
N GLY A 180 9.25 6.83 -11.74
CA GLY A 180 10.58 6.67 -11.18
C GLY A 180 11.60 6.00 -12.11
N MET A 181 11.19 5.41 -13.25
CA MET A 181 12.09 4.76 -14.19
C MET A 181 12.98 5.78 -14.91
N ALA A 182 14.21 5.35 -15.24
CA ALA A 182 15.12 6.13 -16.08
C ALA A 182 14.47 6.46 -17.44
N ALA A 183 14.75 7.65 -17.96
CA ALA A 183 14.18 8.11 -19.23
C ALA A 183 14.52 7.16 -20.40
N THR A 184 15.72 6.58 -20.40
CA THR A 184 16.16 5.60 -21.41
C THR A 184 15.32 4.32 -21.37
N SER A 185 15.01 3.81 -20.18
CA SER A 185 14.14 2.62 -20.02
C SER A 185 12.71 2.91 -20.46
N ARG A 186 12.17 4.10 -20.13
CA ARG A 186 10.84 4.52 -20.61
C ARG A 186 10.79 4.68 -22.12
N ALA A 187 11.86 5.21 -22.73
CA ALA A 187 11.96 5.37 -24.18
C ALA A 187 11.98 4.02 -24.95
N SER A 188 12.33 2.92 -24.27
CA SER A 188 12.27 1.56 -24.85
C SER A 188 10.87 0.95 -24.78
N LEU A 189 9.89 1.66 -24.20
CA LEU A 189 8.52 1.20 -24.01
C LEU A 189 7.55 2.23 -24.62
N GLN A 190 6.38 1.74 -25.00
CA GLN A 190 5.20 2.55 -25.32
C GLN A 190 4.05 2.17 -24.40
N VAL A 191 3.22 3.14 -24.03
CA VAL A 191 2.02 2.94 -23.24
C VAL A 191 0.87 2.64 -24.20
N LEU A 192 0.23 1.48 -24.05
CA LEU A 192 -0.93 1.06 -24.84
C LEU A 192 -2.24 1.48 -24.18
N GLY A 193 -2.25 1.62 -22.87
CA GLY A 193 -3.38 2.07 -22.07
C GLY A 193 -2.98 2.37 -20.64
N GLU A 194 -3.75 3.18 -19.96
CA GLU A 194 -3.55 3.50 -18.54
C GLU A 194 -4.88 3.69 -17.82
N THR A 195 -4.96 3.30 -16.58
CA THR A 195 -6.11 3.63 -15.74
C THR A 195 -5.96 5.02 -15.13
N ARG A 196 -7.09 5.69 -14.87
CA ARG A 196 -7.18 6.99 -14.18
C ARG A 196 -8.40 7.02 -13.28
N ARG A 197 -8.68 5.88 -12.64
CA ARG A 197 -9.94 5.67 -11.90
C ARG A 197 -9.91 6.29 -10.51
N ARG A 198 -8.73 6.59 -9.96
CA ARG A 198 -8.53 7.10 -8.60
C ARG A 198 -9.27 6.29 -7.53
N LEU A 199 -9.43 5.00 -7.79
CA LEU A 199 -10.18 4.06 -6.99
C LEU A 199 -9.31 3.42 -5.91
N ALA A 200 -8.09 3.12 -6.26
CA ALA A 200 -7.16 2.35 -5.45
C ALA A 200 -6.10 3.28 -4.84
N CYS A 201 -6.06 3.40 -3.52
CA CYS A 201 -5.08 4.23 -2.84
C CYS A 201 -4.49 3.46 -1.66
N HIS A 202 -3.19 3.60 -1.44
CA HIS A 202 -2.61 3.19 -0.17
C HIS A 202 -3.31 3.92 0.97
N CYS A 203 -3.53 3.26 2.10
CA CYS A 203 -4.24 3.87 3.21
C CYS A 203 -3.79 3.33 4.57
N PHE A 204 -3.97 4.17 5.59
CA PHE A 204 -3.93 3.71 6.97
C PHE A 204 -5.23 2.97 7.30
N CYS A 205 -5.08 1.82 7.93
CA CYS A 205 -6.18 1.02 8.42
C CYS A 205 -5.97 0.69 9.91
N VAL A 206 -7.05 0.82 10.68
CA VAL A 206 -7.08 0.59 12.12
C VAL A 206 -7.73 -0.75 12.40
N GLY A 207 -7.02 -1.62 13.10
CA GLY A 207 -7.54 -2.93 13.53
C GLY A 207 -8.50 -2.83 14.70
N PRO A 208 -9.21 -3.94 15.02
CA PRO A 208 -10.21 -3.99 16.09
C PRO A 208 -9.73 -3.50 17.46
N ALA A 209 -8.45 -3.73 17.79
CA ALA A 209 -7.86 -3.33 19.08
C ALA A 209 -7.74 -1.80 19.26
N LEU A 210 -7.84 -1.03 18.18
CA LEU A 210 -7.71 0.43 18.18
C LEU A 210 -8.95 1.15 17.65
N GLN A 211 -10.08 0.47 17.49
CA GLN A 211 -11.30 1.06 16.90
C GLN A 211 -11.86 2.24 17.69
N ASP A 212 -11.73 2.24 19.00
CA ASP A 212 -12.09 3.34 19.89
C ASP A 212 -11.19 4.58 19.72
N ARG A 213 -10.04 4.43 19.04
CA ARG A 213 -9.05 5.49 18.79
C ARG A 213 -9.07 6.02 17.35
N VAL A 214 -10.01 5.56 16.50
CA VAL A 214 -10.11 5.97 15.09
C VAL A 214 -10.18 7.48 14.94
N SER A 215 -11.04 8.16 15.70
CA SER A 215 -11.21 9.62 15.59
C SER A 215 -9.93 10.38 15.99
N ASP A 216 -9.22 9.92 17.02
CA ASP A 216 -7.95 10.53 17.45
C ASP A 216 -6.87 10.36 16.39
N ILE A 217 -6.76 9.14 15.83
CA ILE A 217 -5.81 8.79 14.76
C ILE A 217 -6.07 9.64 13.52
N GLN A 218 -7.32 9.76 13.10
CA GLN A 218 -7.72 10.60 11.96
C GLN A 218 -7.36 12.08 12.19
N ALA A 219 -7.71 12.62 13.35
CA ALA A 219 -7.40 14.02 13.69
C ALA A 219 -5.89 14.31 13.61
N ILE A 220 -5.06 13.39 14.16
CA ILE A 220 -3.61 13.53 14.12
C ILE A 220 -3.08 13.47 12.69
N LEU A 221 -3.54 12.52 11.86
CA LEU A 221 -3.10 12.35 10.48
C LEU A 221 -3.52 13.56 9.62
N PHE A 222 -4.76 14.04 9.74
CA PHE A 222 -5.26 15.15 8.93
C PHE A 222 -4.61 16.49 9.29
N ASP A 223 -4.26 16.71 10.57
CA ASP A 223 -3.59 17.93 11.02
C ASP A 223 -2.06 17.84 10.97
N MET A 224 -1.49 16.70 10.57
CA MET A 224 -0.05 16.47 10.57
C MET A 224 0.73 17.54 9.77
N HIS A 225 0.16 18.03 8.67
CA HIS A 225 0.76 19.07 7.83
C HIS A 225 0.83 20.47 8.51
N ARG A 226 0.04 20.69 9.57
CA ARG A 226 0.03 21.93 10.35
C ARG A 226 1.01 21.90 11.53
N ASP A 227 1.41 20.71 11.96
CA ASP A 227 2.40 20.50 13.01
C ASP A 227 3.82 20.55 12.42
N PRO A 228 4.71 21.43 12.90
CA PRO A 228 6.09 21.51 12.38
C PRO A 228 6.87 20.20 12.44
N ALA A 229 6.62 19.35 13.46
CA ALA A 229 7.25 18.03 13.53
C ALA A 229 6.60 17.06 12.54
N GLY A 230 5.28 17.08 12.40
CA GLY A 230 4.53 16.31 11.44
C GLY A 230 4.90 16.66 10.01
N LYS A 231 4.99 17.96 9.70
CA LYS A 231 5.38 18.41 8.36
C LYS A 231 6.76 17.91 7.95
N ARG A 232 7.75 17.90 8.84
CA ARG A 232 9.08 17.32 8.52
C ARG A 232 9.00 15.83 8.17
N VAL A 233 8.18 15.07 8.88
CA VAL A 233 7.97 13.64 8.58
C VAL A 233 7.27 13.46 7.22
N LEU A 234 6.26 14.30 6.93
CA LEU A 234 5.58 14.29 5.63
C LEU A 234 6.55 14.62 4.48
N ASP A 235 7.37 15.66 4.65
CA ASP A 235 8.36 16.08 3.65
C ASP A 235 9.37 14.95 3.38
N ASP A 236 9.84 14.26 4.43
CA ASP A 236 10.76 13.13 4.33
C ASP A 236 10.12 11.94 3.60
N LEU A 237 8.85 11.63 3.89
CA LEU A 237 8.07 10.59 3.20
C LEU A 237 7.54 11.03 1.82
N ARG A 238 7.70 12.29 1.44
CA ARG A 238 7.18 12.91 0.21
C ARG A 238 5.66 12.88 0.11
N PHE A 239 4.98 13.02 1.24
CA PHE A 239 3.53 13.22 1.31
C PHE A 239 3.21 14.70 1.51
N SER A 240 2.16 15.20 0.86
CA SER A 240 1.65 16.55 1.10
C SER A 240 0.75 16.63 2.34
N GLY A 241 0.22 15.49 2.77
CA GLY A 241 -0.67 15.32 3.90
C GLY A 241 -1.52 14.07 3.74
N PHE A 242 -2.47 13.92 4.65
CA PHE A 242 -3.46 12.84 4.60
C PHE A 242 -4.88 13.41 4.53
N GLU A 243 -5.77 12.69 3.87
CA GLU A 243 -7.18 13.03 3.67
C GLU A 243 -8.08 11.84 4.00
N PRO A 244 -9.39 12.06 4.25
CA PRO A 244 -10.34 10.98 4.44
C PRO A 244 -10.37 10.03 3.25
N ILE A 245 -10.65 8.76 3.54
CA ILE A 245 -10.93 7.76 2.51
C ILE A 245 -12.46 7.69 2.29
N GLU A 246 -12.88 7.49 1.06
CA GLU A 246 -14.29 7.40 0.70
C GLU A 246 -14.93 6.17 1.36
N ALA A 247 -16.16 6.32 1.89
CA ALA A 247 -16.84 5.27 2.67
C ALA A 247 -17.09 3.98 1.86
N ASP A 248 -17.25 4.08 0.54
CA ASP A 248 -17.48 2.97 -0.37
C ASP A 248 -16.18 2.39 -0.99
N SER A 249 -15.01 2.92 -0.63
CA SER A 249 -13.72 2.55 -1.23
C SER A 249 -13.45 1.04 -1.19
N MET A 250 -13.69 0.38 -0.06
CA MET A 250 -13.48 -1.06 0.08
C MET A 250 -14.49 -1.89 -0.72
N ALA A 251 -15.73 -1.43 -0.83
CA ALA A 251 -16.75 -2.09 -1.66
C ALA A 251 -16.39 -1.99 -3.15
N ARG A 252 -15.92 -0.82 -3.60
CA ARG A 252 -15.48 -0.60 -4.99
C ARG A 252 -14.23 -1.42 -5.34
N LEU A 253 -13.27 -1.52 -4.42
CA LEU A 253 -12.12 -2.41 -4.58
C LEU A 253 -12.54 -3.88 -4.65
N GLY A 254 -13.51 -4.27 -3.81
CA GLY A 254 -14.07 -5.62 -3.82
C GLY A 254 -14.75 -5.96 -5.14
N ALA A 255 -15.53 -5.03 -5.70
CA ALA A 255 -16.16 -5.20 -7.01
C ALA A 255 -15.10 -5.39 -8.12
N LEU A 256 -14.09 -4.52 -8.17
CA LEU A 256 -13.00 -4.64 -9.14
C LEU A 256 -12.28 -6.00 -9.07
N VAL A 257 -11.99 -6.48 -7.85
CA VAL A 257 -11.32 -7.78 -7.66
C VAL A 257 -12.22 -8.95 -8.07
N ALA A 258 -13.54 -8.85 -7.82
CA ALA A 258 -14.49 -9.88 -8.20
C ALA A 258 -14.70 -9.94 -9.72
N GLU A 259 -14.95 -8.81 -10.37
CA GLU A 259 -15.10 -8.70 -11.83
C GLU A 259 -13.89 -9.25 -12.58
N ALA A 260 -12.69 -8.87 -12.17
CA ALA A 260 -11.47 -9.35 -12.77
C ALA A 260 -11.18 -10.84 -12.45
N GLY A 261 -11.60 -11.32 -11.27
CA GLY A 261 -11.50 -12.74 -10.90
C GLY A 261 -12.43 -13.64 -11.73
N GLU A 262 -13.62 -13.18 -12.08
CA GLU A 262 -14.56 -13.90 -12.96
C GLU A 262 -14.07 -13.96 -14.42
N ALA A 263 -13.35 -12.93 -14.86
CA ALA A 263 -12.81 -12.86 -16.22
C ALA A 263 -11.59 -13.78 -16.45
N CYS A 264 -10.97 -14.29 -15.39
CA CYS A 264 -9.78 -15.17 -15.44
C CYS A 264 -10.10 -16.67 -15.21
N VAL A 265 -11.38 -17.05 -15.04
CA VAL A 265 -11.85 -18.43 -14.90
C VAL A 265 -12.47 -18.91 -16.21
#